data_87d15542315c9845f12c0c6a2044d82e
#
_entry.id   87d15542315c9845f12c0c6a2044d82e
#
_cell.length_a   1.000
_cell.length_b   1.000
_cell.length_c   1.000
_cell.angle_alpha   90.00
_cell.angle_beta   90.00
_cell.angle_gamma   90.00
#
_symmetry.space_group_name_H-M   'P 1'
#
loop_
_entity.id
_entity.type
_entity.pdbx_description
1 polymer ?
#
loop_
_entity_poly.entity_id
_entity_poly.type
_entity_poly.pdbx_seq_one_letter_code
_entity_poly.pdbx_strand_id
1 'polypeptide(L)'
;MFEKGQFIIYGNTGVCIVDGVGPLEPSSGMGDRIYYTLSPFYSKESRIYTPVDNQKIVMRPILTQKEAENLIKEIPQIQELWIIDEKNREKDYKDALAKADCHEMVRVIKTIYPRKQKRLEAGKKVTASDERYFNMAEDFLYKELAISLDMDVDKVEGYIRDSVLAAESDR
;
A
#
# COMPACT_ATOMS: atom_id res chain seq x y z
N MET A 1 -15.92 -5.26 -12.32
CA MET A 1 -15.67 -3.89 -12.84
C MET A 1 -15.90 -2.89 -11.71
N PHE A 2 -14.99 -1.95 -11.54
CA PHE A 2 -15.15 -0.91 -10.50
C PHE A 2 -16.15 0.15 -10.95
N GLU A 3 -16.79 0.80 -10.00
CA GLU A 3 -17.83 1.79 -10.24
C GLU A 3 -17.35 3.20 -9.93
N LYS A 4 -17.96 4.20 -10.56
CA LYS A 4 -17.69 5.62 -10.29
C LYS A 4 -17.86 5.93 -8.79
N GLY A 5 -16.89 6.61 -8.21
CA GLY A 5 -16.87 6.97 -6.79
C GLY A 5 -16.21 5.93 -5.90
N GLN A 6 -15.89 4.75 -6.42
CA GLN A 6 -15.22 3.70 -5.65
C GLN A 6 -13.74 4.03 -5.42
N PHE A 7 -13.25 3.75 -4.22
CA PHE A 7 -11.82 3.77 -3.91
C PHE A 7 -11.18 2.46 -4.33
N ILE A 8 -10.08 2.55 -5.05
CA ILE A 8 -9.28 1.38 -5.46
C ILE A 8 -7.80 1.62 -5.22
N ILE A 9 -7.04 0.55 -5.20
CA ILE A 9 -5.59 0.60 -5.29
C ILE A 9 -5.20 0.45 -6.76
N TYR A 10 -4.35 1.35 -7.25
CA TYR A 10 -3.77 1.30 -8.59
C TYR A 10 -2.25 1.20 -8.48
N GLY A 11 -1.75 -0.01 -8.46
CA GLY A 11 -0.31 -0.32 -8.38
C GLY A 11 0.43 0.51 -7.33
N ASN A 12 1.58 1.02 -7.70
CA ASN A 12 2.41 1.84 -6.81
C ASN A 12 1.88 3.27 -6.59
N THR A 13 0.91 3.71 -7.39
CA THR A 13 0.24 4.99 -7.16
C THR A 13 -0.58 4.97 -5.86
N GLY A 14 -1.03 3.78 -5.46
CA GLY A 14 -1.82 3.60 -4.24
C GLY A 14 -3.29 3.96 -4.42
N VAL A 15 -3.88 4.65 -3.44
CA VAL A 15 -5.30 4.94 -3.42
C VAL A 15 -5.71 5.93 -4.51
N CYS A 16 -6.67 5.51 -5.33
CA CYS A 16 -7.31 6.33 -6.35
C CYS A 16 -8.83 6.28 -6.20
N ILE A 17 -9.50 7.31 -6.68
CA ILE A 17 -10.96 7.32 -6.85
C ILE A 17 -11.26 7.08 -8.32
N VAL A 18 -12.24 6.24 -8.60
CA VAL A 18 -12.77 6.05 -9.95
C VAL A 18 -13.69 7.23 -10.28
N ASP A 19 -13.23 8.12 -11.15
CA ASP A 19 -14.00 9.28 -11.60
C ASP A 19 -15.02 8.91 -12.66
N GLY A 20 -14.74 7.88 -13.45
CA GLY A 20 -15.63 7.41 -14.49
C GLY A 20 -15.16 6.12 -15.15
N VAL A 21 -16.08 5.49 -15.88
CA VAL A 21 -15.86 4.28 -16.66
C VAL A 21 -16.52 4.47 -18.02
N GLY A 22 -15.77 4.31 -19.08
CA GLY A 22 -16.31 4.47 -20.43
C GLY A 22 -15.22 4.65 -21.48
N PRO A 23 -15.62 4.84 -22.75
CA PRO A 23 -14.68 5.15 -23.81
C PRO A 23 -14.08 6.55 -23.59
N LEU A 24 -12.85 6.73 -24.01
CA LEU A 24 -12.23 8.06 -24.07
C LEU A 24 -12.85 8.86 -25.23
N GLU A 25 -12.69 10.19 -25.19
CA GLU A 25 -13.25 11.03 -26.26
C GLU A 25 -12.76 10.60 -27.65
N PRO A 26 -13.60 10.75 -28.68
CA PRO A 26 -13.27 10.33 -30.06
C PRO A 26 -11.97 10.95 -30.61
N SER A 27 -11.61 12.12 -30.11
CA SER A 27 -10.36 12.81 -30.48
C SER A 27 -9.09 12.11 -30.00
N SER A 28 -9.20 11.15 -29.08
CA SER A 28 -8.05 10.42 -28.54
C SER A 28 -7.51 9.34 -29.48
N GLY A 29 -8.26 8.98 -30.54
CA GLY A 29 -7.88 7.92 -31.49
C GLY A 29 -7.85 6.51 -30.91
N MET A 30 -8.38 6.30 -29.70
CA MET A 30 -8.32 5.03 -28.99
C MET A 30 -9.55 4.12 -29.18
N GLY A 31 -10.47 4.47 -30.07
CA GLY A 31 -11.64 3.64 -30.43
C GLY A 31 -12.64 3.48 -29.29
N ASP A 32 -13.42 2.39 -29.34
CA ASP A 32 -14.50 2.09 -28.39
C ASP A 32 -14.03 1.34 -27.12
N ARG A 33 -12.73 1.26 -26.90
CA ARG A 33 -12.18 0.58 -25.71
C ARG A 33 -12.59 1.29 -24.44
N ILE A 34 -13.00 0.53 -23.44
CA ILE A 34 -13.45 1.07 -22.15
C ILE A 34 -12.27 1.30 -21.22
N TYR A 35 -12.26 2.47 -20.60
CA TYR A 35 -11.23 2.92 -19.67
C TYR A 35 -11.83 3.29 -18.32
N TYR A 36 -11.03 3.14 -17.29
CA TYR A 36 -11.24 3.85 -16.03
C TYR A 36 -10.55 5.20 -16.12
N THR A 37 -11.22 6.23 -15.65
CA THR A 37 -10.60 7.52 -15.32
C THR A 37 -10.38 7.55 -13.81
N LEU A 38 -9.14 7.63 -13.39
CA LEU A 38 -8.75 7.56 -11.97
C LEU A 38 -8.10 8.87 -11.53
N SER A 39 -8.42 9.31 -10.31
CA SER A 39 -7.71 10.41 -9.66
C SER A 39 -6.98 9.89 -8.43
N PRO A 40 -5.64 10.07 -8.33
CA PRO A 40 -4.92 9.79 -7.09
C PRO A 40 -5.53 10.61 -5.94
N PHE A 41 -5.82 9.94 -4.82
CA PHE A 41 -6.55 10.57 -3.72
C PHE A 41 -5.69 11.48 -2.86
N TYR A 42 -4.45 11.06 -2.59
CA TYR A 42 -3.55 11.78 -1.68
C TYR A 42 -2.55 12.71 -2.39
N SER A 43 -2.58 12.76 -3.70
CA SER A 43 -1.69 13.62 -4.48
C SER A 43 -2.51 14.47 -5.46
N LYS A 44 -1.89 15.56 -5.93
CA LYS A 44 -2.48 16.43 -6.96
C LYS A 44 -1.99 16.04 -8.35
N GLU A 45 -1.60 14.79 -8.53
CA GLU A 45 -1.17 14.29 -9.83
C GLU A 45 -2.31 14.31 -10.84
N SER A 46 -1.93 14.29 -12.11
CA SER A 46 -2.87 14.24 -13.21
C SER A 46 -3.71 12.96 -13.18
N ARG A 47 -4.89 13.03 -13.76
CA ARG A 47 -5.75 11.87 -13.95
C ARG A 47 -5.04 10.76 -14.70
N ILE A 48 -5.35 9.53 -14.32
CA ILE A 48 -4.84 8.32 -14.93
C ILE A 48 -5.96 7.71 -15.77
N TYR A 49 -5.64 7.34 -17.00
CA TYR A 49 -6.54 6.62 -17.89
C TYR A 49 -5.98 5.22 -18.09
N THR A 50 -6.70 4.21 -17.67
CA THR A 50 -6.27 2.81 -17.78
C THR A 50 -7.39 1.95 -18.34
N PRO A 51 -7.09 1.05 -19.30
CA PRO A 51 -8.10 0.12 -19.80
C PRO A 51 -8.66 -0.74 -18.65
N VAL A 52 -9.97 -1.02 -18.70
CA VAL A 52 -10.62 -1.85 -17.66
C VAL A 52 -10.07 -3.28 -17.63
N ASP A 53 -9.50 -3.74 -18.73
CA ASP A 53 -8.89 -5.06 -18.87
C ASP A 53 -7.36 -5.06 -18.69
N ASN A 54 -6.79 -3.98 -18.17
CA ASN A 54 -5.35 -3.88 -17.90
C ASN A 54 -4.93 -4.90 -16.82
N GLN A 55 -4.04 -5.81 -17.21
CA GLN A 55 -3.50 -6.83 -16.29
C GLN A 55 -2.03 -6.57 -15.90
N LYS A 56 -1.43 -5.50 -16.41
CA LYS A 56 -0.03 -5.15 -16.13
C LYS A 56 0.15 -4.47 -14.77
N ILE A 57 -0.89 -3.79 -14.31
CA ILE A 57 -0.88 -3.06 -13.05
C ILE A 57 -1.97 -3.64 -12.15
N VAL A 58 -1.61 -3.89 -10.90
CA VAL A 58 -2.57 -4.40 -9.91
C VAL A 58 -3.64 -3.34 -9.67
N MET A 59 -4.89 -3.74 -9.85
CA MET A 59 -6.06 -2.94 -9.51
C MET A 59 -6.96 -3.78 -8.61
N ARG A 60 -7.27 -3.26 -7.43
CA ARG A 60 -8.14 -3.93 -6.47
C ARG A 60 -8.92 -2.90 -5.66
N PRO A 61 -10.09 -3.27 -5.09
CA PRO A 61 -10.74 -2.38 -4.14
C PRO A 61 -9.86 -2.20 -2.90
N ILE A 62 -10.03 -1.09 -2.19
CA ILE A 62 -9.40 -0.93 -0.88
C ILE A 62 -10.00 -1.94 0.10
N LEU A 63 -9.29 -2.21 1.18
CA LEU A 63 -9.81 -3.07 2.24
C LEU A 63 -11.11 -2.47 2.81
N THR A 64 -12.07 -3.33 3.11
CA THR A 64 -13.22 -2.93 3.93
C THR A 64 -12.76 -2.66 5.36
N GLN A 65 -13.59 -2.00 6.15
CA GLN A 65 -13.29 -1.78 7.57
C GLN A 65 -12.98 -3.09 8.30
N LYS A 66 -13.78 -4.13 8.04
CA LYS A 66 -13.59 -5.45 8.66
C LYS A 66 -12.28 -6.10 8.24
N GLU A 67 -11.94 -6.03 6.96
CA GLU A 67 -10.67 -6.55 6.44
C GLU A 67 -9.48 -5.81 7.03
N ALA A 68 -9.58 -4.48 7.17
CA ALA A 68 -8.55 -3.66 7.80
C ALA A 68 -8.36 -4.02 9.28
N GLU A 69 -9.44 -4.19 10.03
CA GLU A 69 -9.39 -4.61 11.42
C GLU A 69 -8.80 -6.01 11.58
N ASN A 70 -9.17 -6.94 10.69
CA ASN A 70 -8.60 -8.28 10.68
C ASN A 70 -7.11 -8.27 10.37
N LEU A 71 -6.67 -7.47 9.40
CA LEU A 71 -5.26 -7.30 9.08
C LEU A 71 -4.47 -6.85 10.31
N ILE A 72 -4.98 -5.84 11.02
CA ILE A 72 -4.32 -5.31 12.23
C ILE A 72 -4.17 -6.38 13.30
N LYS A 73 -5.20 -7.22 13.49
CA LYS A 73 -5.14 -8.35 14.44
C LYS A 73 -4.13 -9.41 14.03
N GLU A 74 -3.89 -9.57 12.74
CA GLU A 74 -2.95 -10.54 12.18
C GLU A 74 -1.49 -10.07 12.19
N ILE A 75 -1.24 -8.77 12.36
CA ILE A 75 0.11 -8.20 12.31
C ILE A 75 1.13 -8.99 13.14
N PRO A 76 0.87 -9.37 14.40
CA PRO A 76 1.83 -10.14 15.18
C PRO A 76 2.23 -11.49 14.57
N GLN A 77 1.35 -12.10 13.78
CA GLN A 77 1.57 -13.40 13.12
C GLN A 77 2.13 -13.26 11.71
N ILE A 78 2.06 -12.09 11.10
CA ILE A 78 2.61 -11.86 9.74
C ILE A 78 4.14 -11.96 9.82
N GLN A 79 4.71 -12.79 8.96
CA GLN A 79 6.13 -13.04 8.95
C GLN A 79 6.89 -12.03 8.08
N GLU A 80 8.14 -11.76 8.46
CA GLU A 80 9.07 -10.96 7.65
C GLU A 80 9.32 -11.62 6.29
N LEU A 81 9.88 -10.84 5.37
CA LEU A 81 10.36 -11.35 4.10
C LEU A 81 11.56 -12.28 4.32
N TRP A 82 11.62 -13.34 3.54
CA TRP A 82 12.78 -14.21 3.50
C TRP A 82 13.87 -13.59 2.62
N ILE A 83 14.88 -13.00 3.23
CA ILE A 83 16.01 -12.40 2.51
C ILE A 83 17.13 -13.45 2.38
N ILE A 84 17.31 -13.97 1.18
CA ILE A 84 18.34 -14.98 0.89
C ILE A 84 19.71 -14.31 0.71
N ASP A 85 19.76 -13.20 -0.02
CA ASP A 85 20.98 -12.46 -0.33
C ASP A 85 20.85 -11.01 0.14
N GLU A 86 21.59 -10.69 1.19
CA GLU A 86 21.59 -9.36 1.79
C GLU A 86 21.98 -8.23 0.80
N LYS A 87 22.85 -8.53 -0.15
CA LYS A 87 23.29 -7.54 -1.15
C LYS A 87 22.17 -7.21 -2.15
N ASN A 88 21.25 -8.13 -2.38
CA ASN A 88 20.13 -7.99 -3.30
C ASN A 88 18.78 -7.78 -2.59
N ARG A 89 18.79 -7.46 -1.28
CA ARG A 89 17.54 -7.31 -0.50
C ARG A 89 16.60 -6.24 -1.06
N GLU A 90 17.14 -5.23 -1.73
CA GLU A 90 16.33 -4.18 -2.36
C GLU A 90 15.36 -4.76 -3.41
N LYS A 91 15.81 -5.77 -4.16
CA LYS A 91 14.93 -6.47 -5.11
C LYS A 91 13.77 -7.14 -4.39
N ASP A 92 14.01 -7.76 -3.24
CA ASP A 92 12.96 -8.41 -2.44
C ASP A 92 11.93 -7.38 -1.95
N TYR A 93 12.39 -6.19 -1.52
CA TYR A 93 11.49 -5.09 -1.15
C TYR A 93 10.64 -4.63 -2.35
N LYS A 94 11.26 -4.42 -3.50
CA LYS A 94 10.55 -4.02 -4.73
C LYS A 94 9.51 -5.04 -5.15
N ASP A 95 9.87 -6.32 -5.13
CA ASP A 95 8.96 -7.41 -5.51
C ASP A 95 7.75 -7.48 -4.57
N ALA A 96 7.96 -7.31 -3.27
CA ALA A 96 6.89 -7.26 -2.29
C ALA A 96 5.96 -6.04 -2.50
N LEU A 97 6.54 -4.85 -2.68
CA LEU A 97 5.78 -3.63 -2.92
C LEU A 97 4.98 -3.68 -4.22
N ALA A 98 5.52 -4.33 -5.26
CA ALA A 98 4.85 -4.46 -6.55
C ALA A 98 3.55 -5.25 -6.48
N LYS A 99 3.36 -6.09 -5.46
CA LYS A 99 2.12 -6.84 -5.23
C LYS A 99 0.95 -5.94 -4.82
N ALA A 100 1.22 -4.73 -4.38
CA ALA A 100 0.22 -3.73 -3.95
C ALA A 100 -0.77 -4.30 -2.91
N ASP A 101 -0.27 -5.07 -1.96
CA ASP A 101 -1.02 -5.79 -0.95
C ASP A 101 -0.59 -5.35 0.45
N CYS A 102 -1.57 -5.13 1.34
CA CYS A 102 -1.29 -4.65 2.70
C CYS A 102 -0.49 -5.64 3.54
N HIS A 103 -0.68 -6.95 3.38
CA HIS A 103 0.12 -7.96 4.07
C HIS A 103 1.59 -7.86 3.66
N GLU A 104 1.85 -7.65 2.37
CA GLU A 104 3.21 -7.46 1.87
C GLU A 104 3.85 -6.18 2.42
N MET A 105 3.07 -5.10 2.58
CA MET A 105 3.56 -3.86 3.21
C MET A 105 3.97 -4.11 4.67
N VAL A 106 3.15 -4.85 5.42
CA VAL A 106 3.48 -5.25 6.80
C VAL A 106 4.77 -6.09 6.83
N ARG A 107 4.92 -7.03 5.89
CA ARG A 107 6.13 -7.87 5.80
C ARG A 107 7.38 -7.03 5.57
N VAL A 108 7.32 -6.06 4.67
CA VAL A 108 8.44 -5.13 4.41
C VAL A 108 8.78 -4.33 5.67
N ILE A 109 7.77 -3.78 6.34
CA ILE A 109 7.95 -3.01 7.58
C ILE A 109 8.61 -3.88 8.67
N LYS A 110 8.10 -5.09 8.87
CA LYS A 110 8.64 -6.03 9.87
C LYS A 110 10.06 -6.51 9.55
N THR A 111 10.42 -6.54 8.28
CA THR A 111 11.78 -6.89 7.84
C THR A 111 12.76 -5.76 8.10
N ILE A 112 12.38 -4.54 7.76
CA ILE A 112 13.28 -3.37 7.82
C ILE A 112 13.39 -2.80 9.23
N TYR A 113 12.31 -2.77 10.01
CA TYR A 113 12.28 -2.13 11.31
C TYR A 113 13.40 -2.64 12.27
N PRO A 114 13.60 -3.95 12.46
CA PRO A 114 14.69 -4.44 13.29
C PRO A 114 16.08 -4.04 12.77
N ARG A 115 16.25 -3.97 11.46
CA ARG A 115 17.49 -3.52 10.82
C ARG A 115 17.79 -2.06 11.13
N LYS A 116 16.76 -1.22 11.07
CA LYS A 116 16.87 0.21 11.44
C LYS A 116 17.30 0.34 12.90
N GLN A 117 16.63 -0.36 13.81
CA GLN A 117 16.92 -0.30 15.24
C GLN A 117 18.34 -0.77 15.54
N LYS A 118 18.77 -1.86 14.95
CA LYS A 118 20.13 -2.42 15.15
C LYS A 118 21.21 -1.43 14.71
N ARG A 119 21.02 -0.74 13.59
CA ARG A 119 21.98 0.25 13.11
C ARG A 119 22.01 1.49 14.02
N LEU A 120 20.85 1.98 14.44
CA LEU A 120 20.77 3.13 15.35
C LEU A 120 21.41 2.84 16.70
N GLU A 121 21.20 1.65 17.26
CA GLU A 121 21.84 1.20 18.50
C GLU A 121 23.35 1.11 18.38
N ALA A 122 23.87 0.78 17.19
CA ALA A 122 25.31 0.76 16.90
C ALA A 122 25.88 2.14 16.57
N GLY A 123 25.09 3.21 16.69
CA GLY A 123 25.51 4.58 16.35
C GLY A 123 25.65 4.83 14.85
N LYS A 124 25.08 3.96 14.02
CA LYS A 124 25.13 4.06 12.56
C LYS A 124 23.84 4.64 11.99
N LYS A 125 23.92 5.30 10.83
CA LYS A 125 22.75 5.73 10.09
C LYS A 125 22.06 4.53 9.43
N VAL A 126 20.76 4.62 9.28
CA VAL A 126 19.97 3.68 8.46
C VAL A 126 20.41 3.80 7.01
N THR A 127 20.50 2.67 6.29
CA THR A 127 20.86 2.73 4.87
C THR A 127 19.78 3.46 4.07
N ALA A 128 20.17 4.16 3.01
CA ALA A 128 19.22 4.90 2.15
C ALA A 128 18.17 3.98 1.55
N SER A 129 18.54 2.77 1.16
CA SER A 129 17.63 1.76 0.62
C SER A 129 16.58 1.34 1.64
N ASP A 130 17.00 0.95 2.85
CA ASP A 130 16.08 0.54 3.91
C ASP A 130 15.12 1.68 4.32
N GLU A 131 15.65 2.90 4.47
CA GLU A 131 14.83 4.07 4.79
C GLU A 131 13.76 4.32 3.71
N ARG A 132 14.17 4.28 2.45
CA ARG A 132 13.26 4.53 1.32
C ARG A 132 12.11 3.54 1.27
N TYR A 133 12.42 2.24 1.32
CA TYR A 133 11.38 1.20 1.19
C TYR A 133 10.52 1.07 2.44
N PHE A 134 11.10 1.33 3.61
CA PHE A 134 10.32 1.42 4.85
C PHE A 134 9.27 2.52 4.77
N ASN A 135 9.69 3.72 4.38
CA ASN A 135 8.78 4.86 4.25
C ASN A 135 7.72 4.62 3.17
N MET A 136 8.07 4.00 2.05
CA MET A 136 7.11 3.64 1.00
C MET A 136 6.07 2.64 1.50
N ALA A 137 6.49 1.61 2.23
CA ALA A 137 5.59 0.60 2.77
C ALA A 137 4.64 1.19 3.81
N GLU A 138 5.13 2.02 4.73
CA GLU A 138 4.29 2.70 5.71
C GLU A 138 3.29 3.65 5.05
N ASP A 139 3.76 4.46 4.13
CA ASP A 139 2.93 5.43 3.41
C ASP A 139 1.79 4.73 2.66
N PHE A 140 2.11 3.68 1.94
CA PHE A 140 1.12 2.88 1.21
C PHE A 140 0.08 2.27 2.15
N LEU A 141 0.55 1.61 3.22
CA LEU A 141 -0.31 0.93 4.19
C LEU A 141 -1.22 1.91 4.92
N TYR A 142 -0.64 2.97 5.47
CA TYR A 142 -1.39 3.91 6.33
C TYR A 142 -2.41 4.71 5.54
N LYS A 143 -2.11 5.09 4.31
CA LYS A 143 -3.04 5.82 3.44
C LYS A 143 -4.27 4.99 3.09
N GLU A 144 -4.10 3.71 2.82
CA GLU A 144 -5.25 2.82 2.57
C GLU A 144 -6.06 2.59 3.85
N LEU A 145 -5.40 2.24 4.95
CA LEU A 145 -6.07 1.98 6.22
C LEU A 145 -6.82 3.21 6.74
N ALA A 146 -6.31 4.40 6.51
CA ALA A 146 -6.99 5.65 6.90
C ALA A 146 -8.39 5.75 6.30
N ILE A 147 -8.54 5.40 5.03
CA ILE A 147 -9.85 5.40 4.35
C ILE A 147 -10.71 4.24 4.85
N SER A 148 -10.15 3.04 4.91
CA SER A 148 -10.86 1.83 5.36
C SER A 148 -11.40 1.97 6.78
N LEU A 149 -10.67 2.66 7.66
CA LEU A 149 -11.01 2.85 9.08
C LEU A 149 -11.67 4.21 9.38
N ASP A 150 -11.86 5.04 8.36
CA ASP A 150 -12.42 6.40 8.48
C ASP A 150 -11.70 7.25 9.53
N MET A 151 -10.39 7.39 9.38
CA MET A 151 -9.55 8.19 10.29
C MET A 151 -8.47 8.96 9.52
N ASP A 152 -7.86 9.95 10.18
CA ASP A 152 -6.73 10.68 9.61
C ASP A 152 -5.50 9.78 9.48
N VAL A 153 -4.72 9.96 8.41
CA VAL A 153 -3.51 9.16 8.14
C VAL A 153 -2.51 9.21 9.29
N ASP A 154 -2.34 10.37 9.91
CA ASP A 154 -1.40 10.58 11.02
C ASP A 154 -1.79 9.87 12.32
N LYS A 155 -3.02 9.35 12.41
CA LYS A 155 -3.52 8.59 13.56
C LYS A 155 -3.42 7.07 13.37
N VAL A 156 -3.18 6.60 12.15
CA VAL A 156 -3.21 5.16 11.83
C VAL A 156 -2.12 4.41 12.58
N GLU A 157 -0.90 4.91 12.61
CA GLU A 157 0.22 4.25 13.31
C GLU A 157 -0.09 4.02 14.79
N GLY A 158 -0.57 5.05 15.49
CA GLY A 158 -0.97 4.96 16.89
C GLY A 158 -2.11 3.97 17.11
N TYR A 159 -3.10 3.98 16.23
CA TYR A 159 -4.22 3.04 16.29
C TYR A 159 -3.76 1.58 16.14
N ILE A 160 -2.86 1.31 15.20
CA ILE A 160 -2.28 -0.03 15.01
C ILE A 160 -1.53 -0.48 16.27
N ARG A 161 -0.65 0.38 16.78
CA ARG A 161 0.14 0.09 17.98
C ARG A 161 -0.74 -0.22 19.18
N ASP A 162 -1.73 0.60 19.44
CA ASP A 162 -2.65 0.43 20.58
C ASP A 162 -3.49 -0.83 20.42
N SER A 163 -3.94 -1.16 19.21
CA SER A 163 -4.71 -2.36 18.91
C SER A 163 -3.89 -3.63 19.11
N VAL A 164 -2.62 -3.62 18.70
CA VAL A 164 -1.71 -4.76 18.89
C VAL A 164 -1.41 -4.98 20.36
N LEU A 165 -1.13 -3.91 21.11
CA LEU A 165 -0.87 -3.98 22.57
C LEU A 165 -2.10 -4.47 23.34
N ALA A 166 -3.31 -4.02 22.98
CA ALA A 166 -4.56 -4.48 23.60
C ALA A 166 -4.78 -5.98 23.37
N ALA A 167 -4.48 -6.47 22.14
CA ALA A 167 -4.60 -7.88 21.82
C ALA A 167 -3.60 -8.75 22.60
N GLU A 168 -2.39 -8.25 22.85
CA GLU A 168 -1.38 -8.95 23.65
C GLU A 168 -1.76 -9.02 25.12
N SER A 169 -2.43 -8.00 25.65
CA SER A 169 -2.88 -7.95 27.05
C SER A 169 -4.04 -8.92 27.33
N ASP A 170 -4.81 -9.30 26.32
CA ASP A 170 -5.94 -10.21 26.43
C ASP A 170 -5.52 -11.71 26.33
N ARG A 171 -4.23 -11.99 26.18
CA ARG A 171 -3.65 -13.33 26.18
C ARG A 171 -3.00 -13.61 27.56
#